data_09dbb424d605479e171989dce8731f74
#
_entry.id   09dbb424d605479e171989dce8731f74
#
_cell.length_a   1.000
_cell.length_b   1.000
_cell.length_c   1.000
_cell.angle_alpha   90.00
_cell.angle_beta   90.00
_cell.angle_gamma   90.00
#
_symmetry.space_group_name_H-M   'P 1'
#
loop_
_entity.id
_entity.type
_entity.pdbx_description
1 polymer ?
#
loop_
_entity_poly.entity_id
_entity_poly.type
_entity_poly.pdbx_seq_one_letter_code
_entity_poly.pdbx_strand_id
1 'polypeptide(L)'
;GDPHDGFLAASEASAECVLQVRFVESATISDIGVLLGPIGGTITAGPSALGIVQVSFVDAASRDAAREVLAARSAIVDLISND
;
A
#
# COMPACT_ATOMS: atom_id res chain seq x y z
N GLY A 1 -27.27 -7.26 13.72
CA GLY A 1 -26.12 -8.04 13.47
C GLY A 1 -25.24 -8.22 14.69
N ASP A 2 -24.51 -9.26 14.67
CA ASP A 2 -23.58 -9.53 15.72
C ASP A 2 -22.41 -8.58 15.67
N PRO A 3 -21.87 -8.23 16.84
CA PRO A 3 -20.62 -7.49 16.87
C PRO A 3 -19.50 -8.22 16.12
N HIS A 4 -19.58 -9.54 16.08
CA HIS A 4 -18.61 -10.36 15.37
C HIS A 4 -18.55 -10.04 13.90
N ASP A 5 -19.71 -9.92 13.29
CA ASP A 5 -19.78 -9.68 11.85
C ASP A 5 -19.12 -8.37 11.46
N GLY A 6 -19.39 -7.33 12.23
CA GLY A 6 -18.77 -6.04 11.95
C GLY A 6 -17.26 -6.09 12.10
N PHE A 7 -16.81 -6.81 13.10
CA PHE A 7 -15.41 -6.94 13.36
C PHE A 7 -14.69 -7.70 12.25
N LEU A 8 -15.28 -8.81 11.81
CA LEU A 8 -14.71 -9.60 10.73
C LEU A 8 -14.69 -8.82 9.43
N ALA A 9 -15.76 -8.08 9.15
CA ALA A 9 -15.82 -7.28 7.94
C ALA A 9 -14.71 -6.24 7.89
N ALA A 10 -14.41 -5.62 9.03
CA ALA A 10 -13.33 -4.65 9.10
C ALA A 10 -11.99 -5.29 8.78
N SER A 11 -11.75 -6.49 9.28
CA SER A 11 -10.52 -7.22 9.00
C SER A 11 -10.39 -7.55 7.51
N GLU A 12 -11.47 -8.01 6.92
CA GLU A 12 -11.47 -8.35 5.50
C GLU A 12 -11.24 -7.13 4.65
N ALA A 13 -11.89 -6.00 5.00
CA ALA A 13 -11.70 -4.76 4.27
C ALA A 13 -10.23 -4.31 4.32
N SER A 14 -9.59 -4.46 5.47
CA SER A 14 -8.18 -4.12 5.59
C SER A 14 -7.32 -4.96 4.67
N ALA A 15 -7.62 -6.26 4.58
CA ALA A 15 -6.85 -7.15 3.71
C ALA A 15 -7.04 -6.79 2.23
N GLU A 16 -8.22 -6.30 1.86
CA GLU A 16 -8.49 -5.92 0.48
C GLU A 16 -7.88 -4.58 0.10
N CYS A 17 -7.55 -3.77 1.07
CA CYS A 17 -7.02 -2.42 0.84
C CYS A 17 -5.50 -2.40 0.93
N VAL A 18 -4.86 -3.36 0.29
CA VAL A 18 -3.42 -3.52 0.34
C VAL A 18 -2.84 -3.54 -1.06
N LEU A 19 -1.67 -2.92 -1.23
CA LEU A 19 -0.89 -2.99 -2.45
C LEU A 19 0.50 -3.55 -2.13
N GLN A 20 1.02 -4.35 -3.06
CA GLN A 20 2.41 -4.79 -3.00
C GLN A 20 3.21 -3.86 -3.90
N VAL A 21 4.19 -3.19 -3.35
CA VAL A 21 4.96 -2.17 -4.07
C VAL A 21 6.44 -2.45 -3.96
N ARG A 22 7.14 -2.42 -5.08
CA ARG A 22 8.59 -2.49 -5.09
C ARG A 22 9.13 -1.14 -5.52
N PHE A 23 10.01 -0.57 -4.69
CA PHE A 23 10.64 0.70 -4.99
C PHE A 23 11.98 0.46 -5.66
N VAL A 24 12.44 1.42 -6.46
CA VAL A 24 13.75 1.33 -7.11
C VAL A 24 14.83 1.39 -6.04
N GLU A 25 16.01 0.84 -6.35
CA GLU A 25 17.11 0.77 -5.39
C GLU A 25 17.55 2.14 -4.89
N SER A 26 17.45 3.14 -5.74
CA SER A 26 17.86 4.50 -5.36
C SER A 26 16.84 5.22 -4.49
N ALA A 27 15.64 4.67 -4.30
CA ALA A 27 14.64 5.29 -3.45
C ALA A 27 15.07 5.25 -1.99
N THR A 28 14.99 6.39 -1.32
CA THR A 28 15.33 6.48 0.10
C THR A 28 14.08 6.35 0.94
N ILE A 29 14.26 6.13 2.24
CA ILE A 29 13.14 6.08 3.18
C ILE A 29 12.38 7.41 3.16
N SER A 30 13.10 8.52 3.03
CA SER A 30 12.50 9.85 2.90
C SER A 30 11.62 9.94 1.66
N ASP A 31 12.12 9.46 0.52
CA ASP A 31 11.38 9.49 -0.73
C ASP A 31 10.07 8.71 -0.60
N ILE A 32 10.16 7.53 0.00
CA ILE A 32 9.01 6.66 0.21
C ILE A 32 8.00 7.33 1.14
N GLY A 33 8.47 7.93 2.22
CA GLY A 33 7.59 8.62 3.17
C GLY A 33 6.87 9.79 2.54
N VAL A 34 7.57 10.58 1.74
CA VAL A 34 6.96 11.71 1.04
C VAL A 34 5.91 11.24 0.03
N LEU A 35 6.15 10.09 -0.59
CA LEU A 35 5.21 9.53 -1.55
C LEU A 35 3.97 8.96 -0.87
N LEU A 36 4.14 8.19 0.20
CA LEU A 36 3.05 7.51 0.88
C LEU A 36 2.22 8.41 1.79
N GLY A 37 2.83 9.44 2.38
CA GLY A 37 2.14 10.32 3.29
C GLY A 37 0.86 10.93 2.71
N PRO A 38 0.94 11.62 1.57
CA PRO A 38 -0.23 12.26 0.99
C PRO A 38 -1.33 11.29 0.54
N ILE A 39 -0.98 10.05 0.22
CA ILE A 39 -1.96 9.06 -0.23
C ILE A 39 -2.47 8.18 0.91
N GLY A 40 -2.00 8.42 2.12
CA GLY A 40 -2.48 7.69 3.28
C GLY A 40 -2.04 6.24 3.35
N GLY A 41 -0.93 5.90 2.70
CA GLY A 41 -0.40 4.54 2.73
C GLY A 41 0.41 4.27 3.98
N THR A 42 0.28 3.06 4.52
CA THR A 42 1.05 2.62 5.68
C THR A 42 1.75 1.31 5.34
N ILE A 43 3.05 1.26 5.57
CA ILE A 43 3.81 0.02 5.34
C ILE A 43 3.52 -0.92 6.49
N THR A 44 2.98 -2.10 6.17
CA THR A 44 2.60 -3.09 7.16
C THR A 44 3.47 -4.34 7.13
N ALA A 45 4.25 -4.54 6.08
CA ALA A 45 5.14 -5.68 5.97
C ALA A 45 6.21 -5.41 4.93
N GLY A 46 7.34 -6.09 5.06
CA GLY A 46 8.45 -6.01 4.11
C GLY A 46 9.52 -5.06 4.56
N PRO A 47 10.52 -4.82 3.72
CA PRO A 47 10.63 -5.39 2.36
C PRO A 47 10.93 -6.89 2.38
N SER A 48 10.42 -7.57 1.37
CA SER A 48 10.72 -8.98 1.17
C SER A 48 12.09 -9.13 0.52
N ALA A 49 12.50 -10.39 0.27
CA ALA A 49 13.75 -10.66 -0.42
C ALA A 49 13.80 -10.01 -1.81
N LEU A 50 12.64 -9.80 -2.41
CA LEU A 50 12.55 -9.13 -3.72
C LEU A 50 12.40 -7.62 -3.62
N GLY A 51 12.45 -7.07 -2.41
CA GLY A 51 12.32 -5.64 -2.20
C GLY A 51 10.87 -5.15 -2.23
N ILE A 52 9.92 -6.04 -2.06
CA ILE A 52 8.50 -5.70 -2.11
C ILE A 52 8.00 -5.39 -0.71
N VAL A 53 7.31 -4.26 -0.56
CA VAL A 53 6.68 -3.87 0.70
C VAL A 53 5.16 -3.93 0.54
N GLN A 54 4.50 -4.24 1.64
CA GLN A 54 3.04 -4.25 1.69
C GLN A 54 2.56 -2.94 2.28
N VAL A 55 1.72 -2.24 1.51
CA VAL A 55 1.19 -0.94 1.91
C VAL A 55 -0.31 -1.07 2.07
N SER A 56 -0.84 -0.67 3.22
CA SER A 56 -2.27 -0.75 3.47
C SER A 56 -2.90 0.64 3.43
N PHE A 57 -4.18 0.68 3.12
CA PHE A 57 -4.96 1.91 2.99
C PHE A 57 -6.27 1.77 3.77
N VAL A 58 -6.90 2.90 4.04
CA VAL A 58 -8.11 2.92 4.86
C VAL A 58 -9.31 2.28 4.14
N ASP A 59 -9.35 2.38 2.83
CA ASP A 59 -10.42 1.77 2.03
C ASP A 59 -9.97 1.50 0.60
N ALA A 60 -10.83 0.83 -0.17
CA ALA A 60 -10.49 0.45 -1.54
C ALA A 60 -10.35 1.66 -2.46
N ALA A 61 -11.14 2.69 -2.23
CA ALA A 61 -11.05 3.90 -3.06
C ALA A 61 -9.70 4.58 -2.86
N SER A 62 -9.22 4.65 -1.63
CA SER A 62 -7.89 5.19 -1.33
C SER A 62 -6.80 4.34 -1.96
N ARG A 63 -6.94 3.01 -1.90
CA ARG A 63 -5.99 2.11 -2.51
C ARG A 63 -5.93 2.32 -4.03
N ASP A 64 -7.07 2.42 -4.68
CA ASP A 64 -7.11 2.59 -6.12
C ASP A 64 -6.53 3.94 -6.56
N ALA A 65 -6.85 4.99 -5.83
CA ALA A 65 -6.28 6.31 -6.10
C ALA A 65 -4.77 6.29 -5.89
N ALA A 66 -4.31 5.64 -4.84
CA ALA A 66 -2.89 5.53 -4.53
C ALA A 66 -2.15 4.76 -5.62
N ARG A 67 -2.76 3.71 -6.16
CA ARG A 67 -2.14 2.93 -7.22
C ARG A 67 -1.85 3.80 -8.43
N GLU A 68 -2.76 4.69 -8.79
CA GLU A 68 -2.55 5.60 -9.91
C GLU A 68 -1.42 6.59 -9.63
N VAL A 69 -1.38 7.12 -8.42
CA VAL A 69 -0.31 8.03 -8.01
C VAL A 69 1.03 7.33 -8.07
N LEU A 70 1.10 6.12 -7.54
CA LEU A 70 2.34 5.33 -7.52
C LEU A 70 2.77 4.96 -8.93
N ALA A 71 1.83 4.61 -9.79
CA ALA A 71 2.14 4.26 -11.17
C ALA A 71 2.73 5.45 -11.94
N ALA A 72 2.35 6.68 -11.56
CA ALA A 72 2.88 7.88 -12.17
C ALA A 72 4.28 8.22 -11.68
N ARG A 73 4.75 7.56 -10.62
CA ARG A 73 6.06 7.81 -10.00
C ARG A 73 7.06 6.73 -10.39
N SER A 74 7.20 6.45 -11.67
CA SER A 74 8.09 5.38 -12.15
C SER A 74 9.55 5.61 -11.81
N ALA A 75 9.94 6.83 -11.48
CA ALA A 75 11.30 7.12 -11.03
C ALA A 75 11.59 6.53 -9.66
N ILE A 76 10.56 6.27 -8.86
CA ILE A 76 10.70 5.76 -7.50
C ILE A 76 10.08 4.36 -7.38
N VAL A 77 8.98 4.12 -8.08
CA VAL A 77 8.23 2.87 -7.98
C VAL A 77 8.54 2.00 -9.19
N ASP A 78 9.01 0.78 -8.92
CA ASP A 78 9.41 -0.16 -9.96
C ASP A 78 8.28 -1.15 -10.29
N LEU A 79 7.49 -1.54 -9.30
CA LEU A 79 6.43 -2.53 -9.50
C LEU A 79 5.29 -2.27 -8.52
N ILE A 80 4.06 -2.46 -9.00
CA ILE A 80 2.87 -2.38 -8.16
C ILE A 80 1.98 -3.58 -8.48
N SER A 81 1.46 -4.23 -7.44
CA SER A 81 0.55 -5.34 -7.58
C SER A 81 -0.56 -5.23 -6.53
N ASN A 82 -1.75 -5.66 -6.89
CA ASN A 82 -2.88 -5.66 -5.96
C ASN A 82 -2.85 -6.84 -4.99
N ASP A 83 -2.01 -7.80 -5.24
CA ASP A 83 -1.96 -9.01 -4.39
C ASP A 83 -0.92 -8.90 -3.30
#